data_a7ff2f6549d4acef8bdb90f7b57be31c
#
_entry.id   a7ff2f6549d4acef8bdb90f7b57be31c
#
_cell.length_a   1.000
_cell.length_b   1.000
_cell.length_c   1.000
_cell.angle_alpha   90.00
_cell.angle_beta   90.00
_cell.angle_gamma   90.00
#
_symmetry.space_group_name_H-M   'P 1'
#
loop_
_entity.id
_entity.type
_entity.pdbx_description
1 polymer ?
#
loop_
_entity_poly.entity_id
_entity_poly.type
_entity_poly.pdbx_seq_one_letter_code
_entity_poly.pdbx_strand_id
1 'polypeptide(L)'
;KYVWGRFFDGDTAIVNEKYFTDDVVIVTAEGNLEGVEAVKNFYLNYFLGFSDVEFTIVDAFGQGDKIVKYWNFKGTHTGDFFGIPASGNKLDLSGTTLVSIKNGKIAREQDFFDMMSMLNQLQQNTGDVTIDAQNEGVL
;
A
#
# COMPACT_ATOMS: atom_id res chain seq x y z
N LYS A 1 -17.82 -3.08 -0.09
CA LYS A 1 -17.49 -3.46 1.25
C LYS A 1 -16.22 -2.78 1.70
N TYR A 2 -15.13 -3.18 1.16
CA TYR A 2 -13.87 -2.53 1.50
C TYR A 2 -13.43 -1.69 0.32
N VAL A 3 -13.27 -0.40 0.55
CA VAL A 3 -12.89 0.55 -0.50
C VAL A 3 -11.63 0.07 -1.22
N TRP A 4 -10.60 -0.31 -0.46
CA TRP A 4 -9.34 -0.69 -1.09
C TRP A 4 -9.42 -2.04 -1.79
N GLY A 5 -10.28 -2.96 -1.34
CA GLY A 5 -10.53 -4.19 -2.08
C GLY A 5 -11.09 -3.91 -3.45
N ARG A 6 -12.08 -3.02 -3.53
CA ARG A 6 -12.67 -2.63 -4.82
C ARG A 6 -11.69 -1.86 -5.69
N PHE A 7 -10.89 -1.00 -5.07
CA PHE A 7 -9.87 -0.25 -5.80
C PHE A 7 -8.90 -1.18 -6.52
N PHE A 8 -8.38 -2.19 -5.81
CA PHE A 8 -7.42 -3.11 -6.39
C PHE A 8 -8.06 -4.13 -7.32
N ASP A 9 -9.37 -4.28 -7.29
CA ASP A 9 -10.11 -5.06 -8.30
C ASP A 9 -10.37 -4.26 -9.58
N GLY A 10 -9.92 -3.01 -9.64
CA GLY A 10 -10.01 -2.19 -10.82
C GLY A 10 -10.95 -1.00 -10.72
N ASP A 11 -11.72 -0.89 -9.64
CA ASP A 11 -12.64 0.23 -9.44
C ASP A 11 -11.90 1.40 -8.81
N THR A 12 -10.98 2.00 -9.56
CA THR A 12 -10.17 3.09 -9.03
C THR A 12 -10.97 4.36 -8.78
N ALA A 13 -12.13 4.51 -9.39
CA ALA A 13 -13.00 5.65 -9.19
C ALA A 13 -13.68 5.64 -7.82
N ILE A 14 -13.57 4.54 -7.06
CA ILE A 14 -14.16 4.47 -5.73
C ILE A 14 -13.49 5.43 -4.74
N VAL A 15 -12.27 5.88 -5.02
CA VAL A 15 -11.63 6.90 -4.20
C VAL A 15 -12.25 8.25 -4.58
N ASN A 16 -13.31 8.60 -3.89
CA ASN A 16 -14.11 9.79 -4.18
C ASN A 16 -14.77 10.32 -2.91
N GLU A 17 -15.50 11.39 -3.04
CA GLU A 17 -16.11 12.12 -1.92
C GLU A 17 -17.21 11.36 -1.22
N LYS A 18 -17.72 10.29 -1.82
CA LYS A 18 -18.75 9.47 -1.16
C LYS A 18 -18.16 8.71 0.02
N TYR A 19 -16.91 8.29 -0.09
CA TYR A 19 -16.27 7.42 0.90
C TYR A 19 -15.15 8.11 1.69
N PHE A 20 -14.70 9.27 1.23
CA PHE A 20 -13.59 10.00 1.83
C PHE A 20 -14.01 11.43 2.13
N THR A 21 -13.49 12.00 3.24
CA THR A 21 -13.72 13.42 3.51
C THR A 21 -12.91 14.26 2.52
N ASP A 22 -13.35 15.51 2.30
CA ASP A 22 -12.65 16.43 1.40
C ASP A 22 -11.21 16.68 1.84
N ASP A 23 -10.97 16.68 3.14
CA ASP A 23 -9.67 16.96 3.74
C ASP A 23 -8.97 15.70 4.22
N VAL A 24 -9.30 14.55 3.63
CA VAL A 24 -8.70 13.26 4.01
C VAL A 24 -7.17 13.35 3.95
N VAL A 25 -6.51 12.69 4.91
CA VAL A 25 -5.06 12.70 5.04
C VAL A 25 -4.54 11.28 4.98
N ILE A 26 -3.49 11.08 4.18
CA ILE A 26 -2.65 9.88 4.24
C ILE A 26 -1.34 10.27 4.91
N VAL A 27 -1.01 9.58 5.99
CA VAL A 27 0.27 9.80 6.67
C VAL A 27 1.31 8.87 6.06
N THR A 28 2.37 9.45 5.54
CA THR A 28 3.47 8.69 4.95
C THR A 28 4.77 8.99 5.67
N ALA A 29 5.79 8.19 5.42
CA ALA A 29 7.11 8.41 6.00
C ALA A 29 7.72 9.74 5.55
N GLU A 30 7.25 10.29 4.45
CA GLU A 30 7.79 11.52 3.86
C GLU A 30 6.90 12.72 4.11
N GLY A 31 5.86 12.56 4.92
CA GLY A 31 4.93 13.63 5.23
C GLY A 31 3.49 13.25 4.93
N ASN A 32 2.60 14.18 5.16
CA ASN A 32 1.18 13.97 4.97
C ASN A 32 0.75 14.41 3.58
N LEU A 33 -0.13 13.61 2.97
CA LEU A 33 -0.80 13.96 1.73
C LEU A 33 -2.24 14.28 2.06
N GLU A 34 -2.77 15.36 1.51
CA GLU A 34 -4.12 15.83 1.84
C GLU A 34 -5.00 15.90 0.61
N GLY A 35 -6.26 15.52 0.79
CA GLY A 35 -7.28 15.60 -0.24
C GLY A 35 -7.48 14.30 -1.00
N VAL A 36 -8.68 14.16 -1.56
CA VAL A 36 -9.10 12.94 -2.26
C VAL A 36 -8.18 12.63 -3.44
N GLU A 37 -7.82 13.64 -4.23
CA GLU A 37 -6.97 13.43 -5.40
C GLU A 37 -5.57 12.98 -5.01
N ALA A 38 -4.99 13.58 -3.97
CA ALA A 38 -3.66 13.18 -3.50
C ALA A 38 -3.66 11.73 -3.00
N VAL A 39 -4.70 11.35 -2.26
CA VAL A 39 -4.87 9.98 -1.77
C VAL A 39 -4.99 9.01 -2.94
N LYS A 40 -5.83 9.35 -3.90
CA LYS A 40 -6.03 8.51 -5.09
C LYS A 40 -4.72 8.30 -5.84
N ASN A 41 -3.98 9.39 -6.08
CA ASN A 41 -2.72 9.32 -6.81
C ASN A 41 -1.68 8.50 -6.05
N PHE A 42 -1.64 8.63 -4.74
CA PHE A 42 -0.73 7.84 -3.93
C PHE A 42 -0.98 6.34 -4.12
N TYR A 43 -2.23 5.92 -4.01
CA TYR A 43 -2.54 4.49 -4.12
C TYR A 43 -2.54 3.98 -5.55
N LEU A 44 -2.69 4.86 -6.55
CA LEU A 44 -2.52 4.46 -7.94
C LEU A 44 -1.13 3.93 -8.23
N ASN A 45 -0.10 4.37 -7.49
CA ASN A 45 1.24 3.79 -7.63
C ASN A 45 1.22 2.28 -7.38
N TYR A 46 0.46 1.83 -6.40
CA TYR A 46 0.32 0.39 -6.13
C TYR A 46 -0.42 -0.31 -7.24
N PHE A 47 -1.49 0.30 -7.74
CA PHE A 47 -2.29 -0.32 -8.79
C PHE A 47 -1.54 -0.39 -10.12
N LEU A 48 -0.83 0.67 -10.48
CA LEU A 48 -0.11 0.75 -11.76
C LEU A 48 1.27 0.09 -11.70
N GLY A 49 1.85 -0.01 -10.52
CA GLY A 49 3.17 -0.62 -10.35
C GLY A 49 3.16 -2.13 -10.39
N PHE A 50 2.03 -2.75 -10.18
CA PHE A 50 1.93 -4.21 -10.05
C PHE A 50 0.84 -4.79 -10.92
N SER A 51 1.08 -5.99 -11.44
CA SER A 51 0.07 -6.81 -12.10
C SER A 51 -0.23 -8.03 -11.24
N ASP A 52 -1.31 -8.74 -11.58
CA ASP A 52 -1.74 -9.93 -10.83
C ASP A 52 -1.92 -9.62 -9.35
N VAL A 53 -2.48 -8.46 -9.05
CA VAL A 53 -2.63 -8.00 -7.67
C VAL A 53 -3.69 -8.82 -6.95
N GLU A 54 -3.32 -9.30 -5.75
CA GLU A 54 -4.23 -9.94 -4.81
C GLU A 54 -4.17 -9.15 -3.51
N PHE A 55 -5.21 -8.39 -3.24
CA PHE A 55 -5.29 -7.61 -2.01
C PHE A 55 -6.36 -8.22 -1.10
N THR A 56 -5.94 -8.63 0.09
CA THR A 56 -6.81 -9.30 1.04
C THR A 56 -6.83 -8.54 2.36
N ILE A 57 -8.04 -8.25 2.85
CA ILE A 57 -8.20 -7.80 4.23
C ILE A 57 -8.30 -9.07 5.06
N VAL A 58 -7.25 -9.36 5.82
CA VAL A 58 -7.18 -10.59 6.62
C VAL A 58 -8.04 -10.45 7.86
N ASP A 59 -8.00 -9.27 8.49
CA ASP A 59 -8.77 -9.00 9.70
C ASP A 59 -9.01 -7.50 9.81
N ALA A 60 -10.08 -7.12 10.46
CA ALA A 60 -10.38 -5.72 10.72
C ALA A 60 -11.19 -5.62 12.00
N PHE A 61 -10.83 -4.65 12.82
CA PHE A 61 -11.56 -4.39 14.06
C PHE A 61 -11.47 -2.91 14.37
N GLY A 62 -12.37 -2.45 15.22
CA GLY A 62 -12.39 -1.04 15.55
C GLY A 62 -13.14 -0.75 16.82
N GLN A 63 -13.01 0.48 17.26
CA GLN A 63 -13.72 1.01 18.39
C GLN A 63 -13.98 2.49 18.14
N GLY A 64 -15.25 2.90 18.28
CA GLY A 64 -15.63 4.27 18.01
C GLY A 64 -15.40 4.61 16.55
N ASP A 65 -14.63 5.64 16.30
CA ASP A 65 -14.33 6.12 14.97
C ASP A 65 -12.95 5.67 14.46
N LYS A 66 -12.37 4.65 15.09
CA LYS A 66 -11.07 4.11 14.71
C LYS A 66 -11.22 2.67 14.24
N ILE A 67 -10.55 2.35 13.13
CA ILE A 67 -10.52 1.00 12.58
C ILE A 67 -9.08 0.63 12.29
N VAL A 68 -8.70 -0.61 12.64
CA VAL A 68 -7.42 -1.18 12.25
C VAL A 68 -7.71 -2.30 11.27
N LYS A 69 -7.03 -2.28 10.12
CA LYS A 69 -7.14 -3.34 9.12
C LYS A 69 -5.78 -4.03 9.01
N TYR A 70 -5.79 -5.35 9.07
CA TYR A 70 -4.62 -6.16 8.76
C TYR A 70 -4.81 -6.72 7.36
N TRP A 71 -3.87 -6.42 6.47
CA TRP A 71 -4.01 -6.74 5.05
C TRP A 71 -2.78 -7.45 4.52
N ASN A 72 -2.97 -8.10 3.37
CA ASN A 72 -1.89 -8.68 2.59
C ASN A 72 -2.02 -8.21 1.16
N PHE A 73 -0.90 -7.83 0.58
CA PHE A 73 -0.80 -7.35 -0.80
C PHE A 73 0.21 -8.21 -1.52
N LYS A 74 -0.21 -8.82 -2.62
CA LYS A 74 0.67 -9.60 -3.51
C LYS A 74 0.54 -9.07 -4.92
N GLY A 75 1.64 -9.07 -5.66
CA GLY A 75 1.64 -8.65 -7.05
C GLY A 75 2.99 -8.83 -7.68
N THR A 76 3.04 -8.63 -9.00
CA THR A 76 4.28 -8.67 -9.76
C THR A 76 4.63 -7.25 -10.16
N HIS A 77 5.86 -6.85 -9.91
CA HIS A 77 6.34 -5.47 -10.15
C HIS A 77 6.58 -5.27 -11.65
N THR A 78 5.56 -4.84 -12.37
CA THR A 78 5.59 -4.71 -13.82
C THR A 78 5.52 -3.28 -14.32
N GLY A 79 5.31 -2.31 -13.43
CA GLY A 79 5.32 -0.88 -13.77
C GLY A 79 6.14 -0.09 -12.77
N ASP A 80 6.29 1.20 -13.00
CA ASP A 80 6.99 2.06 -12.06
C ASP A 80 6.22 2.12 -10.75
N PHE A 81 6.95 2.04 -9.64
CA PHE A 81 6.38 2.11 -8.31
C PHE A 81 7.15 3.16 -7.52
N PHE A 82 6.55 4.34 -7.34
CA PHE A 82 7.18 5.48 -6.68
C PHE A 82 8.59 5.76 -7.24
N GLY A 83 8.71 5.71 -8.58
CA GLY A 83 9.98 5.97 -9.25
C GLY A 83 10.91 4.77 -9.34
N ILE A 84 10.55 3.63 -8.76
CA ILE A 84 11.34 2.40 -8.91
C ILE A 84 10.92 1.71 -10.19
N PRO A 85 11.85 1.54 -11.15
CA PRO A 85 11.50 0.88 -12.42
C PRO A 85 11.07 -0.56 -12.22
N ALA A 86 10.22 -1.04 -13.11
CA ALA A 86 9.71 -2.40 -13.06
C ALA A 86 10.85 -3.42 -12.97
N SER A 87 10.82 -4.26 -11.95
CA SER A 87 11.84 -5.28 -11.72
C SER A 87 11.42 -6.68 -12.17
N GLY A 88 10.12 -6.88 -12.38
CA GLY A 88 9.58 -8.21 -12.65
C GLY A 88 9.49 -9.11 -11.44
N ASN A 89 9.88 -8.63 -10.28
CA ASN A 89 9.88 -9.41 -9.04
C ASN A 89 8.48 -9.50 -8.45
N LYS A 90 8.25 -10.54 -7.68
CA LYS A 90 7.00 -10.70 -6.94
C LYS A 90 7.12 -10.10 -5.57
N LEU A 91 6.06 -9.43 -5.16
CA LEU A 91 5.95 -8.83 -3.83
C LEU A 91 4.87 -9.58 -3.05
N ASP A 92 5.19 -9.89 -1.80
CA ASP A 92 4.22 -10.41 -0.83
C ASP A 92 4.44 -9.61 0.45
N LEU A 93 3.53 -8.68 0.70
CA LEU A 93 3.68 -7.71 1.78
C LEU A 93 2.44 -7.72 2.65
N SER A 94 2.64 -7.80 3.95
CA SER A 94 1.56 -7.64 4.92
C SER A 94 1.78 -6.37 5.73
N GLY A 95 0.69 -5.78 6.15
CA GLY A 95 0.76 -4.58 6.97
C GLY A 95 -0.56 -4.30 7.64
N THR A 96 -0.58 -3.22 8.37
CA THR A 96 -1.80 -2.72 9.01
C THR A 96 -2.03 -1.28 8.61
N THR A 97 -3.30 -0.90 8.55
CA THR A 97 -3.67 0.50 8.33
C THR A 97 -4.56 0.94 9.46
N LEU A 98 -4.20 2.04 10.06
CA LEU A 98 -5.01 2.72 11.07
C LEU A 98 -5.88 3.74 10.35
N VAL A 99 -7.19 3.59 10.49
CA VAL A 99 -8.17 4.43 9.79
C VAL A 99 -8.96 5.24 10.80
N SER A 100 -9.16 6.52 10.53
CA SER A 100 -10.07 7.37 11.29
C SER A 100 -11.28 7.68 10.41
N ILE A 101 -12.47 7.56 11.00
CA ILE A 101 -13.74 7.80 10.34
C ILE A 101 -14.32 9.10 10.87
N LYS A 102 -14.88 9.91 9.98
CA LYS A 102 -15.59 11.13 10.35
C LYS A 102 -16.84 11.23 9.50
N ASN A 103 -17.99 11.33 10.14
CA ASN A 103 -19.29 11.43 9.44
C ASN A 103 -19.49 10.29 8.44
N GLY A 104 -19.07 9.07 8.80
CA GLY A 104 -19.22 7.90 7.95
C GLY A 104 -18.25 7.80 6.79
N LYS A 105 -17.26 8.68 6.74
CA LYS A 105 -16.26 8.69 5.67
C LYS A 105 -14.85 8.52 6.23
N ILE A 106 -13.95 8.02 5.40
CA ILE A 106 -12.55 7.90 5.74
C ILE A 106 -11.94 9.30 5.78
N ALA A 107 -11.40 9.67 6.94
CA ALA A 107 -10.79 10.98 7.14
C ALA A 107 -9.27 10.93 7.25
N ARG A 108 -8.71 9.79 7.61
CA ARG A 108 -7.27 9.64 7.80
C ARG A 108 -6.89 8.18 7.68
N GLU A 109 -5.75 7.92 7.03
CA GLU A 109 -5.16 6.59 6.95
C GLU A 109 -3.67 6.67 7.21
N GLN A 110 -3.14 5.68 7.91
CA GLN A 110 -1.71 5.54 8.13
C GLN A 110 -1.36 4.06 8.02
N ASP A 111 -0.50 3.73 7.06
CA ASP A 111 -0.07 2.36 6.83
C ASP A 111 1.19 2.05 7.62
N PHE A 112 1.25 0.83 8.13
CA PHE A 112 2.42 0.32 8.85
C PHE A 112 2.83 -1.00 8.21
N PHE A 113 4.02 -1.05 7.67
CA PHE A 113 4.57 -2.26 7.06
C PHE A 113 6.09 -2.18 7.08
N ASP A 114 6.74 -3.30 6.79
CA ASP A 114 8.20 -3.38 6.78
C ASP A 114 8.74 -2.88 5.44
N MET A 115 9.15 -1.62 5.40
CA MET A 115 9.70 -1.00 4.19
C MET A 115 10.94 -1.73 3.69
N MET A 116 11.79 -2.20 4.59
CA MET A 116 13.01 -2.90 4.21
C MET A 116 12.66 -4.21 3.50
N SER A 117 11.70 -4.96 4.02
CA SER A 117 11.23 -6.17 3.38
C SER A 117 10.70 -5.89 1.98
N MET A 118 9.90 -4.82 1.83
CA MET A 118 9.38 -4.44 0.53
C MET A 118 10.49 -4.15 -0.46
N LEU A 119 11.46 -3.32 -0.06
CA LEU A 119 12.56 -2.96 -0.95
C LEU A 119 13.42 -4.15 -1.30
N ASN A 120 13.68 -5.03 -0.34
CA ASN A 120 14.47 -6.24 -0.59
C ASN A 120 13.77 -7.15 -1.59
N GLN A 121 12.48 -7.32 -1.48
CA GLN A 121 11.72 -8.16 -2.41
C GLN A 121 11.76 -7.59 -3.83
N LEU A 122 11.65 -6.27 -3.97
CA LEU A 122 11.67 -5.63 -5.27
C LEU A 122 13.03 -5.66 -5.93
N GLN A 123 14.11 -5.85 -5.18
CA GLN A 123 15.47 -5.88 -5.70
C GLN A 123 16.09 -7.27 -5.73
N GLN A 124 15.34 -8.28 -5.34
CA GLN A 124 15.90 -9.59 -5.02
C GLN A 124 16.60 -10.29 -6.18
N ASN A 125 16.07 -10.15 -7.39
CA ASN A 125 16.65 -10.86 -8.52
C ASN A 125 17.93 -10.23 -9.05
N THR A 126 18.34 -9.11 -8.51
CA THR A 126 19.59 -8.51 -8.91
C THR A 126 20.79 -9.26 -8.31
N GLY A 127 20.54 -10.17 -7.60
CA GLY A 127 21.26 -11.05 -7.21
C GLY A 127 22.28 -11.52 -6.46
N ASP A 128 22.36 -11.13 -6.82
CA ASP A 128 22.84 -11.37 -6.29
C ASP A 128 23.25 -11.20 -5.33
N VAL A 129 23.38 -11.09 -5.19
CA VAL A 129 23.63 -10.83 -4.39
C VAL A 129 24.06 -11.00 -3.54
N THR A 130 24.34 -10.98 -3.62
CA THR A 130 24.66 -11.14 -2.91
C THR A 130 24.96 -11.01 -2.01
N ILE A 131 25.24 -11.11 -1.86
CA ILE A 131 25.32 -11.04 -1.03
C ILE A 131 25.47 -11.21 -0.37
N ASP A 132 25.87 -11.21 -0.51
CA ASP A 132 25.87 -11.41 0.09
C ASP A 132 25.86 -11.41 0.85
N ALA A 133 26.33 -11.47 0.72
CA ALA A 133 26.15 -11.66 1.38
C ALA A 133 26.14 -11.63 1.93
N GLN A 134 26.50 -11.74 1.61
CA GLN A 134 26.46 -11.87 1.94
C GLN A 134 26.39 -11.65 2.47
N ASN A 135 26.96 -11.63 2.14
CA ASN A 135 26.85 -11.56 2.48
C ASN A 135 26.79 -11.37 3.04
N GLU A 136 27.27 -11.37 3.00
CA GLU A 136 27.25 -11.45 3.49
C GLU A 136 27.03 -11.42 4.24
N GLY A 137 27.73 -11.49 4.10
CA GLY A 137 27.59 -11.68 4.82
C GLY A 137 27.37 -11.38 5.44
N VAL A 138 27.68 -11.26 5.32
CA VAL A 138 27.34 -11.07 5.74
C VAL A 138 26.91 -10.82 6.08
N LEU A 139 27.36 -10.72 6.01
CA LEU A 139 26.90 -10.72 6.12
C LEU A 139 26.66 -10.81 6.35
#